data_824f4c77ed9fdbc900f3854b4d710353
#
_entry.id   824f4c77ed9fdbc900f3854b4d710353
#
_cell.length_a   1.000
_cell.length_b   1.000
_cell.length_c   1.000
_cell.angle_alpha   90.00
_cell.angle_beta   90.00
_cell.angle_gamma   90.00
#
_symmetry.space_group_name_H-M   'P 1'
#
loop_
_entity.id
_entity.type
_entity.pdbx_description
1 polymer ?
#
loop_
_entity_poly.entity_id
_entity_poly.type
_entity_poly.pdbx_seq_one_letter_code
_entity_poly.pdbx_strand_id
1 'polypeptide(L)'
;MIHRFCEDVDEWMGVDERNVVAIHCKAGKGRTGLMICCYLVHCGLFKTAKEALVFYGKIRTSNGKGVTIPSQIRYVYYYEEFLKLKRKESPFRNLTEMPVKVVKLYKIRIISIPSLQNGGFEPLFKVKFPKGDHVIYDSKSEE
;
A
#
# COMPACT_ATOMS: atom_id res chain seq x y z
N MET A 1 -0.14 -7.51 -6.35
CA MET A 1 -1.23 -6.71 -6.97
C MET A 1 -0.69 -5.43 -7.59
N ILE A 2 -0.10 -4.47 -6.86
CA ILE A 2 0.39 -3.20 -7.44
C ILE A 2 1.42 -3.43 -8.56
N HIS A 3 2.44 -4.25 -8.33
CA HIS A 3 3.48 -4.53 -9.32
C HIS A 3 2.91 -5.13 -10.61
N ARG A 4 2.07 -6.16 -10.48
CA ARG A 4 1.41 -6.78 -11.64
C ARG A 4 0.55 -5.78 -12.43
N PHE A 5 -0.17 -4.89 -11.73
CA PHE A 5 -0.90 -3.81 -12.39
C PHE A 5 0.03 -2.90 -13.19
N CYS A 6 1.20 -2.53 -12.65
CA CYS A 6 2.14 -1.68 -13.37
C CYS A 6 2.73 -2.40 -14.60
N GLU A 7 3.01 -3.70 -14.49
CA GLU A 7 3.45 -4.53 -15.61
C GLU A 7 2.37 -4.63 -16.70
N ASP A 8 1.11 -4.88 -16.31
CA ASP A 8 -0.03 -4.92 -17.26
C ASP A 8 -0.20 -3.57 -18.00
N VAL A 9 0.00 -2.44 -17.30
CA VAL A 9 -0.06 -1.11 -17.92
C VAL A 9 1.08 -0.89 -18.89
N ASP A 10 2.32 -1.26 -18.52
CA ASP A 10 3.48 -1.15 -19.42
C ASP A 10 3.31 -2.00 -20.67
N GLU A 11 2.84 -3.23 -20.52
CA GLU A 11 2.58 -4.12 -21.65
C GLU A 11 1.54 -3.51 -22.60
N TRP A 12 0.40 -3.04 -22.06
CA TRP A 12 -0.65 -2.43 -22.87
C TRP A 12 -0.18 -1.15 -23.58
N MET A 13 0.49 -0.25 -22.86
CA MET A 13 1.00 1.01 -23.42
C MET A 13 2.12 0.78 -24.44
N GLY A 14 2.86 -0.32 -24.32
CA GLY A 14 3.93 -0.68 -25.25
C GLY A 14 3.45 -1.28 -26.58
N VAL A 15 2.19 -1.70 -26.69
CA VAL A 15 1.67 -2.31 -27.92
C VAL A 15 1.44 -1.26 -29.03
N ASP A 16 0.91 -0.10 -28.68
CA ASP A 16 0.59 0.98 -29.63
C ASP A 16 0.64 2.33 -28.91
N GLU A 17 1.27 3.34 -29.51
CA GLU A 17 1.38 4.69 -28.93
C GLU A 17 0.04 5.39 -28.70
N ARG A 18 -1.02 4.95 -29.38
CA ARG A 18 -2.38 5.45 -29.23
C ARG A 18 -3.13 4.79 -28.04
N ASN A 19 -2.55 3.76 -27.45
CA ASN A 19 -3.18 3.10 -26.32
C ASN A 19 -3.25 4.02 -25.11
N VAL A 20 -4.39 3.98 -24.42
CA VAL A 20 -4.62 4.72 -23.19
C VAL A 20 -5.10 3.78 -22.09
N VAL A 21 -4.82 4.12 -20.85
CA VAL A 21 -5.23 3.37 -19.66
C VAL A 21 -6.23 4.17 -18.85
N ALA A 22 -7.42 3.61 -18.64
CA ALA A 22 -8.44 4.21 -17.79
C ALA A 22 -8.39 3.58 -16.38
N ILE A 23 -7.97 4.34 -15.38
CA ILE A 23 -7.89 3.90 -14.00
C ILE A 23 -8.98 4.58 -13.18
N HIS A 24 -9.88 3.78 -12.61
CA HIS A 24 -10.99 4.31 -11.82
C HIS A 24 -11.21 3.54 -10.52
N CYS A 25 -11.89 4.18 -9.60
CA CYS A 25 -12.48 3.57 -8.41
C CYS A 25 -13.88 4.19 -8.19
N LYS A 26 -14.44 4.16 -7.00
CA LYS A 26 -15.75 4.79 -6.75
C LYS A 26 -15.72 6.32 -6.93
N ALA A 27 -14.77 7.02 -6.30
CA ALA A 27 -14.67 8.48 -6.32
C ALA A 27 -13.51 9.02 -7.17
N GLY A 28 -12.71 8.16 -7.80
CA GLY A 28 -11.60 8.54 -8.67
C GLY A 28 -10.50 9.36 -8.00
N LYS A 29 -10.28 9.22 -6.69
CA LYS A 29 -9.31 10.03 -5.93
C LYS A 29 -8.27 9.18 -5.20
N GLY A 30 -8.64 8.49 -4.12
CA GLY A 30 -7.69 7.81 -3.24
C GLY A 30 -7.11 6.54 -3.84
N ARG A 31 -7.92 5.49 -4.05
CA ARG A 31 -7.47 4.21 -4.63
C ARG A 31 -6.92 4.38 -6.04
N THR A 32 -7.58 5.20 -6.86
CA THR A 32 -7.10 5.58 -8.20
C THR A 32 -5.74 6.25 -8.12
N GLY A 33 -5.58 7.23 -7.23
CA GLY A 33 -4.33 7.96 -7.04
C GLY A 33 -3.19 7.08 -6.54
N LEU A 34 -3.47 6.13 -5.65
CA LEU A 34 -2.48 5.14 -5.23
C LEU A 34 -1.91 4.39 -6.44
N MET A 35 -2.76 3.84 -7.31
CA MET A 35 -2.32 3.05 -8.47
C MET A 35 -1.59 3.91 -9.49
N ILE A 36 -2.09 5.12 -9.78
CA ILE A 36 -1.44 6.07 -10.69
C ILE A 36 -0.07 6.48 -10.14
N CYS A 37 0.04 6.86 -8.87
CA CYS A 37 1.32 7.26 -8.29
C CYS A 37 2.35 6.11 -8.30
N CYS A 38 1.91 4.89 -8.03
CA CYS A 38 2.79 3.72 -8.15
C CYS A 38 3.27 3.53 -9.60
N TYR A 39 2.39 3.66 -10.58
CA TYR A 39 2.77 3.58 -11.98
C TYR A 39 3.73 4.68 -12.41
N LEU A 40 3.50 5.92 -12.01
CA LEU A 40 4.38 7.06 -12.30
C LEU A 40 5.82 6.86 -11.78
N VAL A 41 5.98 6.19 -10.64
CA VAL A 41 7.30 5.80 -10.12
C VAL A 41 7.85 4.56 -10.85
N HIS A 42 6.97 3.64 -11.25
CA HIS A 42 7.33 2.42 -11.97
C HIS A 42 7.96 2.70 -13.33
N CYS A 43 7.28 3.48 -14.15
CA CYS A 43 7.76 3.87 -15.48
C CYS A 43 8.90 4.91 -15.45
N GLY A 44 9.29 5.38 -14.26
CA GLY A 44 10.40 6.32 -14.08
C GLY A 44 10.09 7.77 -14.42
N LEU A 45 8.82 8.13 -14.67
CA LEU A 45 8.43 9.52 -14.90
C LEU A 45 8.70 10.39 -13.65
N PHE A 46 8.56 9.81 -12.47
CA PHE A 46 9.00 10.42 -11.21
C PHE A 46 9.97 9.50 -10.48
N LYS A 47 11.00 10.08 -9.90
CA LYS A 47 12.03 9.33 -9.16
C LYS A 47 11.57 8.89 -7.79
N THR A 48 10.64 9.62 -7.19
CA THR A 48 10.19 9.38 -5.82
C THR A 48 8.66 9.32 -5.70
N ALA A 49 8.19 8.56 -4.70
CA ALA A 49 6.78 8.52 -4.31
C ALA A 49 6.24 9.91 -3.96
N LYS A 50 7.05 10.74 -3.30
CA LYS A 50 6.68 12.09 -2.92
C LYS A 50 6.35 12.95 -4.13
N GLU A 51 7.21 12.94 -5.16
CA GLU A 51 7.00 13.70 -6.39
C GLU A 51 5.72 13.26 -7.12
N ALA A 52 5.52 11.94 -7.28
CA ALA A 52 4.33 11.38 -7.90
C ALA A 52 3.05 11.76 -7.15
N LEU A 53 3.05 11.69 -5.81
CA LEU A 53 1.91 12.08 -4.97
C LEU A 53 1.57 13.57 -5.10
N VAL A 54 2.59 14.44 -5.11
CA VAL A 54 2.40 15.89 -5.26
C VAL A 54 1.87 16.21 -6.66
N PHE A 55 2.45 15.61 -7.70
CA PHE A 55 1.99 15.78 -9.07
C PHE A 55 0.54 15.35 -9.24
N TYR A 56 0.20 14.14 -8.81
CA TYR A 56 -1.16 13.63 -8.87
C TYR A 56 -2.15 14.56 -8.15
N GLY A 57 -1.79 15.03 -6.96
CA GLY A 57 -2.62 15.97 -6.20
C GLY A 57 -2.92 17.24 -6.97
N LYS A 58 -1.90 17.86 -7.58
CA LYS A 58 -2.04 19.09 -8.36
C LYS A 58 -2.91 18.91 -9.61
N ILE A 59 -2.73 17.81 -10.34
CA ILE A 59 -3.48 17.56 -11.58
C ILE A 59 -4.91 17.12 -11.30
N ARG A 60 -5.13 16.31 -10.27
CA ARG A 60 -6.44 15.68 -10.01
C ARG A 60 -7.39 16.50 -9.17
N THR A 61 -6.90 17.44 -8.37
CA THR A 61 -7.71 18.16 -7.39
C THR A 61 -7.38 19.65 -7.37
N SER A 62 -8.40 20.49 -7.21
CA SER A 62 -8.24 21.94 -7.13
C SER A 62 -7.45 22.40 -5.89
N ASN A 63 -7.50 21.63 -4.81
CA ASN A 63 -6.82 21.93 -3.54
C ASN A 63 -5.48 21.21 -3.36
N GLY A 64 -4.97 20.53 -4.40
CA GLY A 64 -3.71 19.79 -4.35
C GLY A 64 -3.72 18.51 -3.49
N LYS A 65 -4.85 18.16 -2.86
CA LYS A 65 -4.98 17.02 -1.95
C LYS A 65 -5.47 15.78 -2.71
N GLY A 66 -4.60 15.10 -3.44
CA GLY A 66 -4.90 13.89 -4.21
C GLY A 66 -5.16 12.69 -3.29
N VAL A 67 -4.13 11.92 -2.99
CA VAL A 67 -4.19 10.80 -2.05
C VAL A 67 -4.03 11.33 -0.63
N THR A 68 -5.04 11.13 0.22
CA THR A 68 -5.04 11.68 1.59
C THR A 68 -5.07 10.60 2.68
N ILE A 69 -5.44 9.37 2.33
CA ILE A 69 -5.52 8.27 3.30
C ILE A 69 -4.09 7.79 3.63
N PRO A 70 -3.68 7.82 4.92
CA PRO A 70 -2.30 7.50 5.31
C PRO A 70 -1.80 6.13 4.84
N SER A 71 -2.65 5.09 4.88
CA SER A 71 -2.28 3.77 4.38
C SER A 71 -2.01 3.76 2.87
N GLN A 72 -2.79 4.49 2.08
CA GLN A 72 -2.59 4.58 0.64
C GLN A 72 -1.28 5.31 0.30
N ILE A 73 -0.99 6.41 1.02
CA ILE A 73 0.28 7.12 0.89
C ILE A 73 1.45 6.19 1.21
N ARG A 74 1.39 5.45 2.33
CA ARG A 74 2.44 4.49 2.70
C ARG A 74 2.70 3.44 1.63
N TYR A 75 1.66 2.94 0.97
CA TYR A 75 1.83 1.93 -0.08
C TYR A 75 2.55 2.46 -1.32
N VAL A 76 2.43 3.76 -1.65
CA VAL A 76 3.24 4.36 -2.71
C VAL A 76 4.73 4.37 -2.32
N TYR A 77 5.06 4.74 -1.07
CA TYR A 77 6.43 4.68 -0.57
C TYR A 77 6.96 3.23 -0.51
N TYR A 78 6.15 2.27 -0.07
CA TYR A 78 6.56 0.86 -0.07
C TYR A 78 6.85 0.35 -1.48
N TYR A 79 6.09 0.82 -2.46
CA TYR A 79 6.32 0.46 -3.85
C TYR A 79 7.61 1.07 -4.40
N GLU A 80 7.93 2.31 -4.06
CA GLU A 80 9.22 2.94 -4.37
C GLU A 80 10.38 2.12 -3.80
N GLU A 81 10.32 1.74 -2.52
CA GLU A 81 11.36 0.92 -1.89
C GLU A 81 11.46 -0.47 -2.53
N PHE A 82 10.33 -1.08 -2.87
CA PHE A 82 10.32 -2.35 -3.61
C PHE A 82 11.06 -2.22 -4.96
N LEU A 83 10.82 -1.14 -5.72
CA LEU A 83 11.51 -0.91 -7.00
C LEU A 83 13.01 -0.68 -6.80
N LYS A 84 13.42 0.02 -5.76
CA LYS A 84 14.85 0.19 -5.41
C LYS A 84 15.51 -1.14 -5.12
N LEU A 85 14.85 -2.01 -4.36
CA LEU A 85 15.35 -3.36 -4.06
C LEU A 85 15.46 -4.21 -5.34
N LYS A 86 14.47 -4.15 -6.22
CA LYS A 86 14.46 -4.89 -7.49
C LYS A 86 15.60 -4.43 -8.42
N ARG A 87 15.89 -3.14 -8.49
CA ARG A 87 16.95 -2.55 -9.32
C ARG A 87 18.37 -2.83 -8.80
N LYS A 88 18.53 -3.10 -7.50
CA LYS A 88 19.83 -3.38 -6.86
C LYS A 88 20.30 -4.84 -7.00
N GLU A 89 19.77 -5.58 -7.97
CA GLU A 89 20.11 -7.01 -8.15
C GLU A 89 20.04 -7.78 -6.82
N SER A 90 18.98 -7.55 -6.06
CA SER A 90 18.71 -8.38 -4.89
C SER A 90 18.70 -9.85 -5.32
N PRO A 91 19.38 -10.75 -4.60
CA PRO A 91 19.32 -12.19 -4.90
C PRO A 91 17.90 -12.73 -4.82
N PHE A 92 16.97 -11.97 -4.27
CA PHE A 92 15.55 -12.29 -4.18
C PHE A 92 14.80 -11.64 -5.36
N ARG A 93 14.58 -12.41 -6.42
CA ARG A 93 13.81 -11.97 -7.60
C ARG A 93 12.32 -11.83 -7.32
N ASN A 94 11.82 -12.52 -6.28
CA ASN A 94 10.42 -12.51 -5.88
C ASN A 94 10.27 -12.27 -4.38
N LEU A 95 9.20 -11.58 -3.96
CA LEU A 95 8.87 -11.40 -2.54
C LEU A 95 8.67 -12.75 -1.80
N THR A 96 8.28 -13.80 -2.53
CA THR A 96 8.10 -15.16 -2.00
C THR A 96 9.43 -15.86 -1.70
N GLU A 97 10.53 -15.38 -2.28
CA GLU A 97 11.89 -15.93 -2.06
C GLU A 97 12.62 -15.22 -0.92
N MET A 98 12.03 -14.15 -0.36
CA MET A 98 12.63 -13.48 0.79
C MET A 98 12.59 -14.39 2.01
N PRO A 99 13.70 -14.53 2.75
CA PRO A 99 13.72 -15.34 3.96
C PRO A 99 12.69 -14.82 4.95
N VAL A 100 11.86 -15.72 5.46
CA VAL A 100 10.90 -15.39 6.51
C VAL A 100 11.69 -15.00 7.76
N LYS A 101 11.58 -13.72 8.15
CA LYS A 101 12.16 -13.26 9.40
C LYS A 101 11.22 -13.62 10.54
N VAL A 102 11.76 -14.31 11.53
CA VAL A 102 11.05 -14.50 12.81
C VAL A 102 11.00 -13.15 13.51
N VAL A 103 9.80 -12.71 13.85
CA VAL A 103 9.58 -11.46 14.57
C VAL A 103 8.88 -11.76 15.89
N LYS A 104 9.20 -10.98 16.93
CA LYS A 104 8.54 -11.05 18.24
C LYS A 104 7.66 -9.81 18.40
N LEU A 105 6.37 -10.02 18.62
CA LEU A 105 5.45 -8.95 18.95
C LEU A 105 5.63 -8.58 20.44
N TYR A 106 6.18 -7.40 20.72
CA TYR A 106 6.41 -6.93 22.09
C TYR A 106 5.28 -6.09 22.65
N LYS A 107 4.58 -5.34 21.80
CA LYS A 107 3.60 -4.36 22.24
C LYS A 107 2.62 -4.02 21.15
N ILE A 108 1.36 -3.93 21.53
CA ILE A 108 0.29 -3.28 20.76
C ILE A 108 -0.06 -1.99 21.52
N ARG A 109 -0.03 -0.85 20.84
CA ARG A 109 -0.43 0.44 21.41
C ARG A 109 -1.64 0.97 20.67
N ILE A 110 -2.72 1.20 21.39
CA ILE A 110 -3.91 1.86 20.89
C ILE A 110 -3.83 3.34 21.28
N ILE A 111 -3.93 4.23 20.29
CA ILE A 111 -3.87 5.66 20.49
C ILE A 111 -5.25 6.22 20.18
N SER A 112 -5.77 7.03 21.08
CA SER A 112 -7.15 7.54 21.08
C SER A 112 -8.18 6.44 21.40
N ILE A 113 -8.73 6.51 22.58
CA ILE A 113 -9.78 5.61 23.02
C ILE A 113 -11.12 6.18 22.55
N PRO A 114 -11.88 5.49 21.67
CA PRO A 114 -13.19 5.95 21.29
C PRO A 114 -14.13 5.87 22.51
N SER A 115 -14.94 6.89 22.72
CA SER A 115 -15.99 6.88 23.73
C SER A 115 -17.18 6.08 23.20
N LEU A 116 -17.18 4.80 23.47
CA LEU A 116 -18.27 3.85 23.16
C LEU A 116 -18.87 3.38 24.48
N GLN A 117 -20.15 3.03 24.49
CA GLN A 117 -20.82 2.37 25.63
C GLN A 117 -20.59 3.10 26.97
N ASN A 118 -21.02 4.38 27.07
CA ASN A 118 -20.93 5.20 28.29
C ASN A 118 -19.50 5.48 28.80
N GLY A 119 -18.52 5.59 27.91
CA GLY A 119 -17.21 6.16 28.22
C GLY A 119 -16.07 5.18 28.29
N GLY A 120 -16.25 3.94 27.84
CA GLY A 120 -15.17 2.97 27.72
C GLY A 120 -15.24 2.11 26.47
N PHE A 121 -14.21 1.36 26.17
CA PHE A 121 -14.23 0.24 25.24
C PHE A 121 -13.23 -0.81 25.71
N GLU A 122 -13.56 -2.06 25.51
CA GLU A 122 -12.69 -3.19 25.79
C GLU A 122 -12.09 -3.68 24.47
N PRO A 123 -10.82 -3.37 24.18
CA PRO A 123 -10.19 -3.80 22.95
C PRO A 123 -9.81 -5.27 23.03
N LEU A 124 -10.35 -6.07 22.12
CA LEU A 124 -9.93 -7.45 21.93
C LEU A 124 -9.10 -7.58 20.68
N PHE A 125 -8.08 -8.40 20.70
CA PHE A 125 -7.28 -8.69 19.51
C PHE A 125 -6.87 -10.15 19.44
N LYS A 126 -6.72 -10.63 18.21
CA LYS A 126 -6.24 -11.98 17.90
C LYS A 126 -5.07 -11.90 16.94
N VAL A 127 -4.08 -12.72 17.17
CA VAL A 127 -2.99 -12.96 16.22
C VAL A 127 -3.27 -14.27 15.51
N LYS A 128 -3.34 -14.24 14.18
CA LYS A 128 -3.64 -15.42 13.36
C LYS A 128 -2.55 -15.67 12.34
N PHE A 129 -2.38 -16.89 11.90
CA PHE A 129 -1.58 -17.19 10.73
C PHE A 129 -2.21 -16.59 9.46
N PRO A 130 -1.39 -16.13 8.46
CA PRO A 130 -1.90 -15.54 7.22
C PRO A 130 -2.75 -16.51 6.38
N LYS A 131 -2.51 -17.82 6.53
CA LYS A 131 -3.26 -18.88 5.86
C LYS A 131 -3.99 -19.71 6.92
N GLY A 132 -5.33 -19.73 6.81
CA GLY A 132 -6.20 -20.47 7.71
C GLY A 132 -6.68 -19.66 8.92
N ASP A 133 -7.57 -20.27 9.70
CA ASP A 133 -8.17 -19.64 10.89
C ASP A 133 -7.43 -19.96 12.19
N HIS A 134 -6.22 -20.52 12.10
CA HIS A 134 -5.45 -20.85 13.28
C HIS A 134 -5.05 -19.61 14.07
N VAL A 135 -5.55 -19.50 15.29
CA VAL A 135 -5.27 -18.39 16.22
C VAL A 135 -3.99 -18.73 16.98
N ILE A 136 -2.99 -17.86 16.89
CA ILE A 136 -1.73 -17.95 17.62
C ILE A 136 -1.89 -17.39 19.03
N TYR A 137 -2.65 -16.32 19.15
CA TYR A 137 -2.92 -15.64 20.40
C TYR A 137 -4.33 -14.99 20.36
N ASP A 138 -5.04 -15.09 21.47
CA ASP A 138 -6.33 -14.45 21.67
C ASP A 138 -6.33 -13.74 23.03
N SER A 139 -6.45 -12.41 23.04
CA SER A 139 -6.45 -11.62 24.26
C SER A 139 -7.61 -11.95 25.23
N LYS A 140 -8.66 -12.61 24.73
CA LYS A 140 -9.82 -13.02 25.53
C LYS A 140 -9.58 -14.32 26.31
N SER A 141 -8.58 -15.12 25.95
CA SER A 141 -8.31 -16.43 26.56
C SER A 141 -7.35 -16.39 27.75
N GLU A 142 -6.88 -15.20 28.15
CA GLU A 142 -5.97 -15.01 29.28
C GLU A 142 -6.67 -14.44 30.54
N GLU A 143 -8.00 -14.38 30.57
CA GLU A 143 -8.81 -14.18 31.77
C GLU A 143 -9.21 -15.56 32.36
#